data_8e4969156c0e872e51293f1b7a57228d
#
_entry.id   8e4969156c0e872e51293f1b7a57228d
#
_cell.length_a   1.000
_cell.length_b   1.000
_cell.length_c   1.000
_cell.angle_alpha   90.00
_cell.angle_beta   90.00
_cell.angle_gamma   90.00
#
_symmetry.space_group_name_H-M   'P 1'
#
loop_
_entity.id
_entity.type
_entity.pdbx_description
1 polymer ?
#
loop_
_entity_poly.entity_id
_entity_poly.type
_entity_poly.pdbx_seq_one_letter_code
_entity_poly.pdbx_strand_id
1 'polypeptide(L)'
;DGLDRPGYPRADYSPHPIASGAMSSRTLLTAIAILTGLGALLGGFTMVMRADLMLGLFAVAGLILSWGYTDPPLRLKRRGLGELSVLLVWGPLMGGGTYLAATGTIDSTALLATLPWGMIATAVLFGKHLDKIEADGSRGVRTFVVRIGEQRARAATLALLSGGYICVALFGALGIFPWIVAPLAGLGALSARAALKIVAAPRPAAPPPGYPLWPLWHVGAAFLVGRPAMGALFVGLILGTLLGI
;
A
#
# COMPACT_ATOMS: atom_id res chain seq x y z
N ASP A 1 -10.59 8.25 -18.66
CA ASP A 1 -9.74 9.40 -18.27
C ASP A 1 -8.65 9.74 -19.27
N GLY A 2 -8.34 8.86 -20.25
CA GLY A 2 -7.24 9.03 -21.19
C GLY A 2 -5.83 8.95 -20.57
N LEU A 3 -5.72 8.55 -19.31
CA LEU A 3 -4.46 8.44 -18.59
C LEU A 3 -3.61 7.24 -19.05
N ASP A 4 -4.23 6.22 -19.64
CA ASP A 4 -3.54 5.02 -20.13
C ASP A 4 -3.32 5.05 -21.67
N ARG A 5 -3.39 6.23 -22.29
CA ARG A 5 -3.08 6.43 -23.72
C ARG A 5 -1.56 6.42 -23.95
N PRO A 6 -1.11 6.19 -25.21
CA PRO A 6 0.30 6.29 -25.57
C PRO A 6 0.94 7.60 -25.05
N GLY A 7 2.16 7.50 -24.55
CA GLY A 7 2.88 8.62 -23.92
C GLY A 7 2.59 8.83 -22.42
N TYR A 8 1.79 7.96 -21.78
CA TYR A 8 1.74 7.89 -20.34
C TYR A 8 2.63 6.74 -19.84
N PRO A 9 3.51 6.96 -18.82
CA PRO A 9 4.54 5.98 -18.45
C PRO A 9 4.04 4.57 -18.18
N ARG A 10 2.81 4.42 -17.71
CA ARG A 10 2.23 3.10 -17.46
C ARG A 10 2.01 2.29 -18.75
N ALA A 11 1.73 2.96 -19.86
CA ALA A 11 1.49 2.26 -21.13
C ALA A 11 2.72 1.43 -21.58
N ASP A 12 3.92 1.83 -21.18
CA ASP A 12 5.17 1.20 -21.60
C ASP A 12 5.49 -0.09 -20.82
N TYR A 13 5.06 -0.18 -19.53
CA TYR A 13 5.41 -1.33 -18.69
C TYR A 13 4.20 -2.13 -18.16
N SER A 14 3.01 -1.57 -18.19
CA SER A 14 1.77 -2.24 -17.73
C SER A 14 0.56 -1.60 -18.40
N PRO A 15 0.38 -1.83 -19.73
CA PRO A 15 -0.71 -1.24 -20.47
C PRO A 15 -2.05 -1.67 -19.86
N HIS A 16 -3.02 -0.75 -19.89
CA HIS A 16 -4.34 -1.02 -19.35
C HIS A 16 -5.04 -2.08 -20.20
N PRO A 17 -5.61 -3.17 -19.62
CA PRO A 17 -6.18 -4.28 -20.37
C PRO A 17 -7.24 -3.88 -21.40
N ILE A 18 -8.08 -2.88 -21.09
CA ILE A 18 -9.07 -2.36 -22.03
C ILE A 18 -8.40 -1.53 -23.13
N ALA A 19 -7.45 -0.64 -22.77
CA ALA A 19 -6.79 0.23 -23.74
C ALA A 19 -5.90 -0.56 -24.73
N SER A 20 -5.32 -1.67 -24.28
CA SER A 20 -4.52 -2.60 -25.10
C SER A 20 -5.36 -3.59 -25.90
N GLY A 21 -6.67 -3.64 -25.70
CA GLY A 21 -7.54 -4.64 -26.33
C GLY A 21 -7.46 -6.05 -25.74
N ALA A 22 -6.65 -6.27 -24.69
CA ALA A 22 -6.48 -7.57 -24.05
C ALA A 22 -7.75 -8.05 -23.33
N MET A 23 -8.66 -7.14 -22.97
CA MET A 23 -9.90 -7.45 -22.27
C MET A 23 -11.01 -6.49 -22.67
N SER A 24 -12.24 -7.00 -22.86
CA SER A 24 -13.41 -6.15 -23.07
C SER A 24 -13.87 -5.48 -21.78
N SER A 25 -14.48 -4.30 -21.87
CA SER A 25 -15.11 -3.64 -20.73
C SER A 25 -16.15 -4.52 -20.03
N ARG A 26 -16.92 -5.30 -20.81
CA ARG A 26 -17.91 -6.24 -20.28
C ARG A 26 -17.26 -7.33 -19.43
N THR A 27 -16.17 -7.94 -19.90
CA THR A 27 -15.43 -8.96 -19.17
C THR A 27 -14.88 -8.41 -17.86
N LEU A 28 -14.30 -7.19 -17.89
CA LEU A 28 -13.78 -6.54 -16.69
C LEU A 28 -14.90 -6.25 -15.66
N LEU A 29 -16.01 -5.67 -16.11
CA LEU A 29 -17.16 -5.36 -15.24
C LEU A 29 -17.77 -6.63 -14.64
N THR A 30 -17.88 -7.72 -15.42
CA THR A 30 -18.35 -9.02 -14.92
C THR A 30 -17.41 -9.55 -13.84
N ALA A 31 -16.09 -9.50 -14.06
CA ALA A 31 -15.11 -9.92 -13.06
C ALA A 31 -15.19 -9.09 -11.78
N ILE A 32 -15.33 -7.77 -11.89
CA ILE A 32 -15.53 -6.87 -10.75
C ILE A 32 -16.81 -7.24 -10.00
N ALA A 33 -17.93 -7.44 -10.69
CA ALA A 33 -19.20 -7.79 -10.07
C ALA A 33 -19.13 -9.13 -9.31
N ILE A 34 -18.50 -10.16 -9.93
CA ILE A 34 -18.31 -11.47 -9.29
C ILE A 34 -17.44 -11.34 -8.04
N LEU A 35 -16.28 -10.70 -8.14
CA LEU A 35 -15.35 -10.57 -7.00
C LEU A 35 -15.95 -9.72 -5.88
N THR A 36 -16.65 -8.64 -6.20
CA THR A 36 -17.34 -7.81 -5.21
C THR A 36 -18.49 -8.58 -4.56
N GLY A 37 -19.25 -9.34 -5.35
CA GLY A 37 -20.33 -10.19 -4.84
C GLY A 37 -19.82 -11.27 -3.90
N LEU A 38 -18.75 -11.97 -4.26
CA LEU A 38 -18.09 -12.96 -3.40
C LEU A 38 -17.56 -12.32 -2.11
N GLY A 39 -16.92 -11.16 -2.21
CA GLY A 39 -16.44 -10.41 -1.06
C GLY A 39 -17.58 -9.99 -0.13
N ALA A 40 -18.69 -9.52 -0.69
CA ALA A 40 -19.88 -9.14 0.07
C ALA A 40 -20.55 -10.36 0.77
N LEU A 41 -20.61 -11.50 0.08
CA LEU A 41 -21.15 -12.75 0.66
C LEU A 41 -20.28 -13.24 1.81
N LEU A 42 -18.96 -13.32 1.63
CA LEU A 42 -18.03 -13.77 2.66
C LEU A 42 -17.99 -12.80 3.85
N GLY A 43 -17.94 -11.49 3.58
CA GLY A 43 -17.96 -10.46 4.61
C GLY A 43 -19.27 -10.42 5.37
N GLY A 44 -20.42 -10.53 4.66
CA GLY A 44 -21.75 -10.62 5.25
C GLY A 44 -21.92 -11.89 6.11
N PHE A 45 -21.45 -13.04 5.61
CA PHE A 45 -21.44 -14.28 6.39
C PHE A 45 -20.63 -14.11 7.69
N THR A 46 -19.41 -13.55 7.60
CA THR A 46 -18.57 -13.31 8.78
C THR A 46 -19.24 -12.37 9.77
N MET A 47 -19.88 -11.29 9.29
CA MET A 47 -20.62 -10.33 10.12
C MET A 47 -21.78 -11.00 10.85
N VAL A 48 -22.56 -11.87 10.18
CA VAL A 48 -23.66 -12.61 10.80
C VAL A 48 -23.15 -13.62 11.83
N MET A 49 -22.11 -14.38 11.49
CA MET A 49 -21.51 -15.38 12.39
C MET A 49 -20.91 -14.76 13.65
N ARG A 50 -20.38 -13.56 13.55
CA ARG A 50 -19.81 -12.79 14.68
C ARG A 50 -20.86 -11.95 15.41
N ALA A 51 -22.04 -11.75 14.82
CA ALA A 51 -23.07 -10.83 15.30
C ALA A 51 -22.53 -9.42 15.60
N ASP A 52 -21.58 -8.94 14.80
CA ASP A 52 -20.84 -7.70 15.04
C ASP A 52 -20.99 -6.73 13.86
N LEU A 53 -21.73 -5.65 14.09
CA LEU A 53 -21.95 -4.58 13.11
C LEU A 53 -20.70 -3.77 12.83
N MET A 54 -19.71 -3.75 13.74
CA MET A 54 -18.45 -3.02 13.53
C MET A 54 -17.70 -3.58 12.31
N LEU A 55 -17.75 -4.89 12.05
CA LEU A 55 -17.23 -5.49 10.83
C LEU A 55 -17.83 -4.87 9.56
N GLY A 56 -19.15 -4.62 9.59
CA GLY A 56 -19.84 -3.92 8.51
C GLY A 56 -19.33 -2.50 8.30
N LEU A 57 -19.06 -1.76 9.38
CA LEU A 57 -18.48 -0.42 9.29
C LEU A 57 -17.07 -0.43 8.67
N PHE A 58 -16.21 -1.37 9.07
CA PHE A 58 -14.89 -1.54 8.46
C PHE A 58 -14.99 -1.85 6.97
N ALA A 59 -15.87 -2.76 6.58
CA ALA A 59 -16.10 -3.15 5.18
C ALA A 59 -16.62 -1.98 4.35
N VAL A 60 -17.63 -1.25 4.84
CA VAL A 60 -18.23 -0.10 4.13
C VAL A 60 -17.23 1.04 4.02
N ALA A 61 -16.48 1.37 5.07
CA ALA A 61 -15.43 2.39 5.02
C ALA A 61 -14.34 2.03 4.00
N GLY A 62 -13.87 0.77 4.00
CA GLY A 62 -12.92 0.27 3.02
C GLY A 62 -13.44 0.36 1.59
N LEU A 63 -14.70 -0.02 1.36
CA LEU A 63 -15.35 0.04 0.05
C LEU A 63 -15.48 1.49 -0.46
N ILE A 64 -15.93 2.42 0.40
CA ILE A 64 -16.06 3.84 0.05
C ILE A 64 -14.72 4.43 -0.34
N LEU A 65 -13.65 4.17 0.44
CA LEU A 65 -12.31 4.68 0.14
C LEU A 65 -11.72 4.04 -1.11
N SER A 66 -11.94 2.74 -1.32
CA SER A 66 -11.44 2.01 -2.50
C SER A 66 -12.14 2.45 -3.78
N TRP A 67 -13.47 2.52 -3.78
CA TRP A 67 -14.23 3.03 -4.92
C TRP A 67 -13.93 4.51 -5.16
N GLY A 68 -14.08 5.33 -4.12
CA GLY A 68 -13.84 6.77 -4.19
C GLY A 68 -12.40 7.15 -4.52
N TYR A 69 -11.47 6.20 -4.56
CA TYR A 69 -10.09 6.46 -4.94
C TYR A 69 -9.96 7.08 -6.34
N THR A 70 -10.65 6.53 -7.33
CA THR A 70 -10.64 7.01 -8.73
C THR A 70 -11.96 7.59 -9.18
N ASP A 71 -13.08 7.08 -8.67
CA ASP A 71 -14.41 7.35 -9.21
C ASP A 71 -15.12 8.55 -8.56
N PRO A 72 -16.05 9.19 -9.32
CA PRO A 72 -16.91 10.22 -8.77
C PRO A 72 -17.81 9.66 -7.64
N PRO A 73 -18.24 10.48 -6.69
CA PRO A 73 -17.94 11.92 -6.58
C PRO A 73 -16.61 12.23 -5.87
N LEU A 74 -15.98 11.24 -5.22
CA LEU A 74 -14.84 11.46 -4.32
C LEU A 74 -13.55 11.75 -5.07
N ARG A 75 -13.14 10.92 -6.02
CA ARG A 75 -11.91 11.04 -6.83
C ARG A 75 -10.69 11.39 -5.96
N LEU A 76 -10.50 10.66 -4.85
CA LEU A 76 -9.51 10.97 -3.80
C LEU A 76 -8.10 11.13 -4.35
N LYS A 77 -7.71 10.30 -5.32
CA LYS A 77 -6.42 10.41 -6.01
C LYS A 77 -6.21 11.80 -6.61
N ARG A 78 -7.21 12.35 -7.31
CA ARG A 78 -7.11 13.66 -7.97
C ARG A 78 -7.18 14.82 -6.99
N ARG A 79 -7.69 14.58 -5.79
CA ARG A 79 -7.79 15.57 -4.71
C ARG A 79 -6.59 15.55 -3.76
N GLY A 80 -5.58 14.71 -4.02
CA GLY A 80 -4.41 14.57 -3.14
C GLY A 80 -4.74 13.88 -1.81
N LEU A 81 -5.81 13.09 -1.77
CA LEU A 81 -6.23 12.29 -0.60
C LEU A 81 -6.03 10.79 -0.85
N GLY A 82 -5.51 10.41 -2.01
CA GLY A 82 -5.30 9.02 -2.39
C GLY A 82 -4.29 8.31 -1.48
N GLU A 83 -3.22 8.98 -1.11
CA GLU A 83 -2.18 8.44 -0.24
C GLU A 83 -2.71 8.20 1.19
N LEU A 84 -3.52 9.12 1.71
CA LEU A 84 -4.19 8.94 3.00
C LEU A 84 -5.20 7.79 2.94
N SER A 85 -5.96 7.66 1.86
CA SER A 85 -6.92 6.54 1.72
C SER A 85 -6.20 5.19 1.68
N VAL A 86 -5.04 5.09 1.04
CA VAL A 86 -4.23 3.87 1.04
C VAL A 86 -3.69 3.55 2.44
N LEU A 87 -3.21 4.55 3.18
CA LEU A 87 -2.77 4.38 4.57
C LEU A 87 -3.89 3.78 5.44
N LEU A 88 -5.09 4.33 5.33
CA LEU A 88 -6.25 3.88 6.12
C LEU A 88 -6.73 2.50 5.68
N VAL A 89 -6.83 2.24 4.37
CA VAL A 89 -7.34 0.97 3.85
C VAL A 89 -6.38 -0.17 4.14
N TRP A 90 -5.08 0.00 3.84
CA TRP A 90 -4.07 -1.05 4.03
C TRP A 90 -3.61 -1.21 5.49
N GLY A 91 -3.79 -0.20 6.32
CA GLY A 91 -3.52 -0.25 7.75
C GLY A 91 -4.77 -0.63 8.54
N PRO A 92 -5.37 0.33 9.26
CA PRO A 92 -6.39 0.05 10.25
C PRO A 92 -7.66 -0.60 9.68
N LEU A 93 -8.11 -0.29 8.46
CA LEU A 93 -9.35 -0.88 7.95
C LEU A 93 -9.18 -2.36 7.59
N MET A 94 -8.17 -2.70 6.82
CA MET A 94 -7.93 -4.10 6.44
C MET A 94 -7.40 -4.91 7.62
N GLY A 95 -6.34 -4.44 8.28
CA GLY A 95 -5.72 -5.16 9.39
C GLY A 95 -6.63 -5.21 10.62
N GLY A 96 -7.20 -4.08 11.02
CA GLY A 96 -8.12 -4.01 12.16
C GLY A 96 -9.41 -4.79 11.92
N GLY A 97 -9.99 -4.68 10.71
CA GLY A 97 -11.16 -5.48 10.35
C GLY A 97 -10.89 -6.99 10.34
N THR A 98 -9.71 -7.42 9.86
CA THR A 98 -9.28 -8.83 9.91
C THR A 98 -9.08 -9.29 11.34
N TYR A 99 -8.45 -8.48 12.19
CA TYR A 99 -8.27 -8.79 13.61
C TYR A 99 -9.62 -8.94 14.33
N LEU A 100 -10.53 -7.98 14.13
CA LEU A 100 -11.89 -8.05 14.68
C LEU A 100 -12.62 -9.30 14.20
N ALA A 101 -12.56 -9.63 12.93
CA ALA A 101 -13.16 -10.84 12.37
C ALA A 101 -12.60 -12.13 13.01
N ALA A 102 -11.30 -12.17 13.27
CA ALA A 102 -10.64 -13.34 13.85
C ALA A 102 -10.91 -13.48 15.35
N THR A 103 -10.82 -12.40 16.12
CA THR A 103 -10.85 -12.42 17.60
C THR A 103 -12.20 -12.06 18.21
N GLY A 104 -13.07 -11.36 17.48
CA GLY A 104 -14.32 -10.80 17.98
C GLY A 104 -14.14 -9.53 18.84
N THR A 105 -12.92 -9.01 18.93
CA THR A 105 -12.61 -7.80 19.71
C THR A 105 -11.66 -6.90 18.92
N ILE A 106 -11.66 -5.61 19.24
CA ILE A 106 -10.71 -4.66 18.68
C ILE A 106 -10.34 -3.62 19.75
N ASP A 107 -9.06 -3.29 19.81
CA ASP A 107 -8.53 -2.27 20.71
C ASP A 107 -7.54 -1.37 19.98
N SER A 108 -7.04 -0.36 20.68
CA SER A 108 -6.06 0.58 20.13
C SER A 108 -4.73 -0.10 19.78
N THR A 109 -4.32 -1.13 20.52
CA THR A 109 -3.07 -1.87 20.26
C THR A 109 -3.17 -2.64 18.96
N ALA A 110 -4.31 -3.32 18.71
CA ALA A 110 -4.56 -4.01 17.45
C ALA A 110 -4.54 -3.04 16.25
N LEU A 111 -5.14 -1.85 16.38
CA LEU A 111 -5.12 -0.82 15.34
C LEU A 111 -3.70 -0.29 15.11
N LEU A 112 -2.94 0.00 16.17
CA LEU A 112 -1.55 0.45 16.07
C LEU A 112 -0.66 -0.59 15.40
N ALA A 113 -0.85 -1.87 15.71
CA ALA A 113 -0.12 -3.00 15.11
C ALA A 113 -0.25 -3.05 13.57
N THR A 114 -1.28 -2.44 12.99
CA THR A 114 -1.47 -2.38 11.53
C THR A 114 -0.71 -1.25 10.84
N LEU A 115 -0.22 -0.25 11.59
CA LEU A 115 0.42 0.95 11.04
C LEU A 115 1.65 0.65 10.16
N PRO A 116 2.59 -0.23 10.55
CA PRO A 116 3.75 -0.53 9.71
C PRO A 116 3.36 -0.96 8.29
N TRP A 117 2.33 -1.79 8.18
CA TRP A 117 1.80 -2.25 6.89
C TRP A 117 1.23 -1.09 6.06
N GLY A 118 0.37 -0.27 6.67
CA GLY A 118 -0.21 0.91 6.03
C GLY A 118 0.86 1.91 5.57
N MET A 119 1.88 2.16 6.39
CA MET A 119 2.99 3.07 6.06
C MET A 119 3.78 2.56 4.85
N ILE A 120 4.14 1.28 4.80
CA ILE A 120 4.90 0.70 3.69
C ILE A 120 4.07 0.68 2.41
N ALA A 121 2.80 0.29 2.47
CA ALA A 121 1.90 0.34 1.33
C ALA A 121 1.77 1.76 0.77
N THR A 122 1.65 2.75 1.65
CA THR A 122 1.59 4.16 1.28
C THR A 122 2.90 4.64 0.65
N ALA A 123 4.05 4.25 1.20
CA ALA A 123 5.35 4.58 0.62
C ALA A 123 5.52 4.04 -0.81
N VAL A 124 5.05 2.82 -1.07
CA VAL A 124 5.01 2.24 -2.43
C VAL A 124 4.14 3.09 -3.36
N LEU A 125 2.99 3.58 -2.89
CA LEU A 125 2.14 4.48 -3.67
C LEU A 125 2.83 5.83 -3.94
N PHE A 126 3.53 6.40 -2.95
CA PHE A 126 4.35 7.59 -3.14
C PHE A 126 5.40 7.37 -4.23
N GLY A 127 6.13 6.25 -4.18
CA GLY A 127 7.10 5.88 -5.22
C GLY A 127 6.47 5.81 -6.60
N LYS A 128 5.28 5.19 -6.72
CA LYS A 128 4.52 5.12 -7.97
C LYS A 128 4.10 6.49 -8.50
N HIS A 129 3.73 7.42 -7.63
CA HIS A 129 3.37 8.78 -8.04
C HIS A 129 4.61 9.64 -8.32
N LEU A 130 5.74 9.42 -7.63
CA LEU A 130 7.03 10.05 -7.93
C LEU A 130 7.51 9.69 -9.34
N ASP A 131 7.42 8.41 -9.73
CA ASP A 131 7.83 7.96 -11.07
C ASP A 131 6.97 8.57 -12.20
N LYS A 132 5.84 9.20 -11.88
CA LYS A 132 4.90 9.79 -12.83
C LYS A 132 4.52 11.23 -12.51
N ILE A 133 5.30 11.91 -11.66
CA ILE A 133 4.94 13.24 -11.13
C ILE A 133 4.68 14.26 -12.24
N GLU A 134 5.51 14.30 -13.27
CA GLU A 134 5.35 15.19 -14.43
C GLU A 134 4.15 14.81 -15.29
N ALA A 135 3.99 13.51 -15.57
CA ALA A 135 2.89 13.00 -16.38
C ALA A 135 1.52 13.17 -15.70
N ASP A 136 1.45 13.00 -14.39
CA ASP A 136 0.25 13.24 -13.59
C ASP A 136 -0.06 14.76 -13.55
N GLY A 137 0.96 15.59 -13.30
CA GLY A 137 0.82 17.05 -13.23
C GLY A 137 0.33 17.65 -14.55
N SER A 138 0.93 17.28 -15.68
CA SER A 138 0.56 17.76 -17.02
C SER A 138 -0.88 17.38 -17.43
N ARG A 139 -1.43 16.32 -16.84
CA ARG A 139 -2.82 15.86 -17.09
C ARG A 139 -3.81 16.32 -16.01
N GLY A 140 -3.43 17.22 -15.12
CA GLY A 140 -4.30 17.76 -14.07
C GLY A 140 -4.63 16.76 -12.96
N VAL A 141 -3.86 15.68 -12.84
CA VAL A 141 -3.98 14.71 -11.74
C VAL A 141 -3.18 15.21 -10.55
N ARG A 142 -3.86 15.87 -9.61
CA ARG A 142 -3.24 16.50 -8.44
C ARG A 142 -3.12 15.52 -7.27
N THR A 143 -2.33 14.43 -7.44
CA THR A 143 -1.97 13.55 -6.33
C THR A 143 -1.30 14.33 -5.21
N PHE A 144 -1.23 13.75 -4.00
CA PHE A 144 -0.51 14.42 -2.92
C PHE A 144 0.96 14.68 -3.28
N VAL A 145 1.59 13.73 -3.95
CA VAL A 145 2.97 13.86 -4.46
C VAL A 145 3.12 15.06 -5.40
N VAL A 146 2.20 15.24 -6.36
CA VAL A 146 2.21 16.41 -7.27
C VAL A 146 2.02 17.72 -6.49
N ARG A 147 1.20 17.72 -5.42
CA ARG A 147 0.95 18.92 -4.60
C ARG A 147 2.14 19.37 -3.78
N ILE A 148 2.88 18.43 -3.19
CA ILE A 148 4.01 18.75 -2.31
C ILE A 148 5.33 18.88 -3.07
N GLY A 149 5.39 18.40 -4.31
CA GLY A 149 6.58 18.40 -5.17
C GLY A 149 7.54 17.25 -4.87
N GLU A 150 8.45 16.98 -5.82
CA GLU A 150 9.32 15.82 -5.82
C GLU A 150 10.18 15.69 -4.55
N GLN A 151 10.86 16.76 -4.15
CA GLN A 151 11.78 16.73 -3.01
C GLN A 151 11.08 16.36 -1.71
N ARG A 152 9.93 16.98 -1.42
CA ARG A 152 9.14 16.68 -0.20
C ARG A 152 8.52 15.29 -0.29
N ALA A 153 8.10 14.87 -1.47
CA ALA A 153 7.53 13.54 -1.67
C ALA A 153 8.57 12.44 -1.44
N ARG A 154 9.83 12.62 -1.90
CA ARG A 154 10.93 11.70 -1.59
C ARG A 154 11.21 11.62 -0.08
N ALA A 155 11.26 12.77 0.59
CA ALA A 155 11.44 12.82 2.04
C ALA A 155 10.29 12.11 2.78
N ALA A 156 9.04 12.33 2.36
CA ALA A 156 7.87 11.64 2.92
C ALA A 156 7.92 10.12 2.67
N THR A 157 8.35 9.69 1.48
CA THR A 157 8.55 8.26 1.17
C THR A 157 9.57 7.62 2.11
N LEU A 158 10.72 8.28 2.31
CA LEU A 158 11.74 7.83 3.25
C LEU A 158 11.21 7.78 4.68
N ALA A 159 10.46 8.81 5.11
CA ALA A 159 9.87 8.85 6.45
C ALA A 159 8.87 7.71 6.68
N LEU A 160 8.03 7.40 5.68
CA LEU A 160 7.09 6.29 5.74
C LEU A 160 7.79 4.93 5.79
N LEU A 161 8.81 4.71 4.96
CA LEU A 161 9.59 3.47 4.95
C LEU A 161 10.36 3.29 6.27
N SER A 162 11.09 4.31 6.69
CA SER A 162 11.85 4.27 7.95
C SER A 162 10.93 4.14 9.16
N GLY A 163 9.82 4.89 9.16
CA GLY A 163 8.79 4.80 10.20
C GLY A 163 8.18 3.40 10.28
N GLY A 164 7.91 2.76 9.15
CA GLY A 164 7.46 1.38 9.11
C GLY A 164 8.43 0.42 9.81
N TYR A 165 9.73 0.52 9.52
CA TYR A 165 10.77 -0.28 10.21
C TYR A 165 10.86 0.03 11.70
N ILE A 166 10.84 1.32 12.05
CA ILE A 166 10.89 1.77 13.45
C ILE A 166 9.67 1.22 14.21
N CYS A 167 8.47 1.30 13.64
CA CYS A 167 7.26 0.74 14.26
C CYS A 167 7.37 -0.78 14.44
N VAL A 168 7.84 -1.52 13.42
CA VAL A 168 8.02 -2.98 13.52
C VAL A 168 9.00 -3.32 14.64
N ALA A 169 10.15 -2.65 14.71
CA ALA A 169 11.16 -2.88 15.75
C ALA A 169 10.64 -2.49 17.14
N LEU A 170 10.01 -1.31 17.26
CA LEU A 170 9.45 -0.80 18.51
C LEU A 170 8.34 -1.70 19.04
N PHE A 171 7.44 -2.16 18.20
CA PHE A 171 6.33 -3.03 18.61
C PHE A 171 6.82 -4.42 19.02
N GLY A 172 7.90 -4.92 18.40
CA GLY A 172 8.60 -6.11 18.89
C GLY A 172 9.24 -5.90 20.26
N ALA A 173 9.87 -4.74 20.49
CA ALA A 173 10.48 -4.40 21.76
C ALA A 173 9.45 -4.15 22.90
N LEU A 174 8.27 -3.65 22.56
CA LEU A 174 7.17 -3.38 23.50
C LEU A 174 6.27 -4.63 23.74
N GLY A 175 6.54 -5.76 23.10
CA GLY A 175 5.72 -6.96 23.24
C GLY A 175 4.37 -6.92 22.54
N ILE A 176 4.12 -5.94 21.65
CA ILE A 176 2.95 -5.92 20.76
C ILE A 176 3.09 -6.98 19.68
N PHE A 177 4.31 -7.19 19.19
CA PHE A 177 4.70 -8.32 18.35
C PHE A 177 5.66 -9.23 19.13
N PRO A 178 5.83 -10.51 18.74
CA PRO A 178 6.89 -11.34 19.25
C PRO A 178 8.25 -10.64 19.15
N TRP A 179 9.04 -10.68 20.20
CA TRP A 179 10.33 -9.95 20.28
C TRP A 179 11.27 -10.25 19.10
N ILE A 180 11.20 -11.46 18.52
CA ILE A 180 12.01 -11.90 17.39
C ILE A 180 11.78 -11.05 16.13
N VAL A 181 10.65 -10.36 16.03
CA VAL A 181 10.33 -9.42 14.92
C VAL A 181 11.34 -8.28 14.86
N ALA A 182 11.80 -7.77 16.01
CA ALA A 182 12.71 -6.62 16.07
C ALA A 182 14.09 -6.92 15.43
N PRO A 183 14.84 -7.98 15.80
CA PRO A 183 16.09 -8.30 15.14
C PRO A 183 15.93 -8.67 13.67
N LEU A 184 14.83 -9.34 13.27
CA LEU A 184 14.55 -9.63 11.86
C LEU A 184 14.32 -8.33 11.06
N ALA A 185 13.62 -7.35 11.62
CA ALA A 185 13.45 -6.03 11.00
C ALA A 185 14.80 -5.30 10.86
N GLY A 186 15.68 -5.39 11.86
CA GLY A 186 17.03 -4.85 11.80
C GLY A 186 17.85 -5.44 10.64
N LEU A 187 17.83 -6.75 10.46
CA LEU A 187 18.46 -7.43 9.32
C LEU A 187 17.83 -6.99 7.99
N GLY A 188 16.51 -6.87 7.95
CA GLY A 188 15.77 -6.33 6.81
C GLY A 188 16.21 -4.92 6.45
N ALA A 189 16.35 -4.03 7.43
CA ALA A 189 16.80 -2.65 7.23
C ALA A 189 18.22 -2.58 6.66
N LEU A 190 19.13 -3.43 7.16
CA LEU A 190 20.50 -3.54 6.63
C LEU A 190 20.50 -3.96 5.16
N SER A 191 19.68 -4.94 4.78
CA SER A 191 19.56 -5.39 3.39
C SER A 191 18.96 -4.32 2.46
N ALA A 192 18.06 -3.49 2.98
CA ALA A 192 17.33 -2.48 2.22
C ALA A 192 18.10 -1.16 2.04
N ARG A 193 19.24 -0.96 2.72
CA ARG A 193 19.97 0.33 2.72
C ARG A 193 20.35 0.88 1.34
N ALA A 194 20.67 0.01 0.39
CA ALA A 194 20.99 0.42 -0.98
C ALA A 194 19.75 1.00 -1.70
N ALA A 195 18.59 0.36 -1.53
CA ALA A 195 17.33 0.82 -2.09
C ALA A 195 16.83 2.12 -1.44
N LEU A 196 17.10 2.35 -0.15
CA LEU A 196 16.82 3.63 0.52
C LEU A 196 17.58 4.81 -0.14
N LYS A 197 18.84 4.58 -0.56
CA LYS A 197 19.61 5.61 -1.31
C LYS A 197 18.95 5.93 -2.65
N ILE A 198 18.37 4.95 -3.33
CA ILE A 198 17.62 5.17 -4.57
C ILE A 198 16.38 6.02 -4.32
N VAL A 199 15.62 5.74 -3.26
CA VAL A 199 14.44 6.57 -2.89
C VAL A 199 14.85 8.01 -2.57
N ALA A 200 15.99 8.20 -1.92
CA ALA A 200 16.51 9.53 -1.56
C ALA A 200 16.99 10.34 -2.78
N ALA A 201 17.48 9.69 -3.82
CA ALA A 201 18.01 10.35 -5.01
C ALA A 201 16.88 10.77 -5.99
N PRO A 202 17.06 11.83 -6.78
CA PRO A 202 16.18 12.12 -7.90
C PRO A 202 16.25 11.01 -8.94
N ARG A 203 15.16 10.86 -9.72
CA ARG A 203 15.15 9.88 -10.81
C ARG A 203 16.15 10.30 -11.89
N PRO A 204 17.06 9.42 -12.36
CA PRO A 204 17.96 9.72 -13.46
C PRO A 204 17.20 9.87 -14.78
N ALA A 205 17.79 10.62 -15.72
CA ALA A 205 17.19 10.83 -17.04
C ALA A 205 17.15 9.55 -17.90
N ALA A 206 18.07 8.62 -17.66
CA ALA A 206 18.18 7.34 -18.37
C ALA A 206 18.42 6.19 -17.38
N PRO A 207 18.10 4.93 -17.75
CA PRO A 207 18.34 3.78 -16.89
C PRO A 207 19.83 3.64 -16.56
N PRO A 208 20.19 3.57 -15.26
CA PRO A 208 21.56 3.24 -14.88
C PRO A 208 21.94 1.82 -15.36
N PRO A 209 23.21 1.57 -15.67
CA PRO A 209 23.67 0.25 -16.08
C PRO A 209 23.26 -0.81 -15.03
N GLY A 210 22.63 -1.89 -15.52
CA GLY A 210 22.22 -3.02 -14.67
C GLY A 210 21.01 -2.77 -13.75
N TYR A 211 20.29 -1.64 -13.86
CA TYR A 211 19.05 -1.43 -13.11
C TYR A 211 17.87 -2.19 -13.74
N PRO A 212 17.34 -3.24 -13.07
CA PRO A 212 16.44 -4.18 -13.73
C PRO A 212 14.97 -3.72 -13.79
N LEU A 213 14.60 -2.69 -12.99
CA LEU A 213 13.20 -2.31 -12.79
C LEU A 213 12.80 -1.04 -13.57
N TRP A 214 13.65 -0.54 -14.47
CA TRP A 214 13.30 0.63 -15.27
C TRP A 214 12.01 0.40 -16.09
N PRO A 215 11.08 1.37 -16.15
CA PRO A 215 11.15 2.77 -15.65
C PRO A 215 10.67 2.95 -14.18
N LEU A 216 10.51 1.90 -13.42
CA LEU A 216 10.00 1.89 -12.06
C LEU A 216 11.12 2.23 -11.06
N TRP A 217 11.53 3.51 -10.99
CA TRP A 217 12.65 3.95 -10.16
C TRP A 217 12.30 3.98 -8.67
N HIS A 218 11.45 4.93 -8.27
CA HIS A 218 11.09 5.11 -6.86
C HIS A 218 10.17 4.01 -6.36
N VAL A 219 9.19 3.57 -7.15
CA VAL A 219 8.30 2.48 -6.74
C VAL A 219 9.05 1.17 -6.61
N GLY A 220 9.98 0.86 -7.53
CA GLY A 220 10.82 -0.33 -7.45
C GLY A 220 11.67 -0.32 -6.17
N ALA A 221 12.31 0.81 -5.87
CA ALA A 221 13.09 0.97 -4.65
C ALA A 221 12.22 0.87 -3.38
N ALA A 222 11.03 1.47 -3.37
CA ALA A 222 10.10 1.36 -2.25
C ALA A 222 9.66 -0.10 -1.98
N PHE A 223 9.43 -0.89 -3.02
CA PHE A 223 9.18 -2.33 -2.89
C PHE A 223 10.38 -3.08 -2.33
N LEU A 224 11.59 -2.79 -2.83
CA LEU A 224 12.82 -3.43 -2.33
C LEU A 224 13.08 -3.12 -0.86
N VAL A 225 12.71 -1.93 -0.39
CA VAL A 225 12.78 -1.55 1.03
C VAL A 225 11.64 -2.19 1.83
N GLY A 226 10.42 -2.18 1.31
CA GLY A 226 9.24 -2.65 2.05
C GLY A 226 9.18 -4.17 2.25
N ARG A 227 9.63 -4.95 1.25
CA ARG A 227 9.58 -6.43 1.30
C ARG A 227 10.30 -7.04 2.50
N PRO A 228 11.56 -6.67 2.83
CA PRO A 228 12.22 -7.23 4.01
C PRO A 228 11.54 -6.88 5.32
N ALA A 229 10.97 -5.67 5.45
CA ALA A 229 10.22 -5.27 6.65
C ALA A 229 8.98 -6.14 6.84
N MET A 230 8.20 -6.32 5.78
CA MET A 230 6.99 -7.15 5.82
C MET A 230 7.34 -8.63 5.97
N GLY A 231 8.43 -9.09 5.36
CA GLY A 231 8.97 -10.43 5.56
C GLY A 231 9.37 -10.69 7.01
N ALA A 232 10.05 -9.73 7.64
CA ALA A 232 10.44 -9.82 9.05
C ALA A 232 9.20 -9.90 9.97
N LEU A 233 8.18 -9.06 9.70
CA LEU A 233 6.94 -9.11 10.46
C LEU A 233 6.24 -10.47 10.26
N PHE A 234 6.04 -10.91 9.04
CA PHE A 234 5.35 -12.16 8.73
C PHE A 234 6.05 -13.39 9.31
N VAL A 235 7.37 -13.53 9.06
CA VAL A 235 8.18 -14.62 9.59
C VAL A 235 8.24 -14.56 11.12
N GLY A 236 8.42 -13.37 11.68
CA GLY A 236 8.49 -13.20 13.13
C GLY A 236 7.18 -13.52 13.85
N LEU A 237 6.02 -13.19 13.26
CA LEU A 237 4.72 -13.57 13.80
C LEU A 237 4.51 -15.10 13.77
N ILE A 238 4.88 -15.76 12.65
CA ILE A 238 4.81 -17.22 12.55
C ILE A 238 5.70 -17.87 13.58
N LEU A 239 6.98 -17.47 13.66
CA LEU A 239 7.93 -18.03 14.62
C LEU A 239 7.49 -17.78 16.06
N GLY A 240 7.00 -16.56 16.36
CA GLY A 240 6.47 -16.24 17.67
C GLY A 240 5.33 -17.16 18.09
N THR A 241 4.38 -17.39 17.17
CA THR A 241 3.27 -18.33 17.42
C THR A 241 3.76 -19.77 17.63
N LEU A 242 4.70 -20.25 16.81
CA LEU A 242 5.23 -21.61 16.91
C LEU A 242 6.08 -21.84 18.16
N LEU A 243 6.78 -20.81 18.63
CA LEU A 243 7.66 -20.87 19.80
C LEU A 243 6.94 -20.46 21.10
N GLY A 244 5.72 -19.98 21.04
CA GLY A 244 4.96 -19.53 22.20
C GLY A 244 5.51 -18.25 22.85
N ILE A 245 6.11 -17.36 22.05
CA ILE A 245 6.75 -16.11 22.51
C ILE A 245 6.07 -14.88 21.91
#